data_c9800225fdd9595d248cd27b6ce914d1
#
_entry.id   c9800225fdd9595d248cd27b6ce914d1
#
_cell.length_a   1.000
_cell.length_b   1.000
_cell.length_c   1.000
_cell.angle_alpha   90.00
_cell.angle_beta   90.00
_cell.angle_gamma   90.00
#
_symmetry.space_group_name_H-M   'P 1'
#
loop_
_entity.id
_entity.type
_entity.pdbx_description
1 polymer ?
#
loop_
_entity_poly.entity_id
_entity_poly.type
_entity_poly.pdbx_seq_one_letter_code
_entity_poly.pdbx_strand_id
1 'polypeptide(L)'
;GAVRNAHVGKKGAQGPAYVTTEEIKGLQQQNLKLQKEISEHEEEMKVKQKDVDDRLQKIVRLDTEIGQHQRTIDTIATDIKGLDSNISILKGQLASLESQLGERRARFIRSMRYMARHRSIQDKLMFVFSAKNLTQMYRRLRFVREYAAYQRAQGEQLKAKQMQVDEKHTQLKQVRVNKSNLLYKDRQVHAQMERKRVEQQTVV
;
A
#
# COMPACT_ATOMS: atom_id res chain seq x y z
N GLY A 1 77.89 2.61 -18.30
CA GLY A 1 77.02 3.27 -18.91
C GLY A 1 77.26 4.66 -19.38
N ALA A 2 76.41 5.47 -19.15
CA ALA A 2 76.38 6.86 -19.60
C ALA A 2 77.59 7.65 -19.12
N VAL A 3 78.09 7.37 -17.98
CA VAL A 3 79.21 8.00 -17.40
C VAL A 3 80.47 7.70 -18.21
N ARG A 4 80.63 6.50 -18.67
CA ARG A 4 81.72 6.16 -19.51
C ARG A 4 81.71 6.88 -20.83
N ASN A 5 80.52 6.95 -21.39
CA ASN A 5 80.36 7.62 -22.65
C ASN A 5 80.74 9.12 -22.54
N ALA A 6 80.35 9.70 -21.49
CA ALA A 6 80.75 11.06 -21.21
C ALA A 6 82.23 11.19 -21.09
N HIS A 7 82.83 10.27 -20.46
CA HIS A 7 84.29 10.27 -20.30
C HIS A 7 84.97 10.07 -21.60
N VAL A 8 84.51 9.16 -22.41
CA VAL A 8 85.04 8.97 -23.72
C VAL A 8 84.94 10.20 -24.60
N GLY A 9 83.88 10.91 -24.48
CA GLY A 9 83.68 12.11 -25.20
C GLY A 9 84.69 13.20 -24.91
N LYS A 10 85.43 13.02 -23.95
CA LYS A 10 86.49 13.90 -23.57
C LYS A 10 87.41 14.26 -24.68
N LYS A 11 87.69 13.29 -25.52
CA LYS A 11 88.59 13.57 -26.65
C LYS A 11 88.01 14.66 -27.54
N GLY A 12 86.76 14.66 -27.71
CA GLY A 12 86.16 15.61 -28.54
C GLY A 12 86.12 16.95 -27.92
N ALA A 13 86.48 17.00 -26.69
CA ALA A 13 86.52 18.18 -25.96
C ALA A 13 85.26 19.01 -26.04
N GLN A 14 84.64 19.00 -27.09
CA GLN A 14 83.37 19.71 -27.29
C GLN A 14 82.24 18.77 -27.32
N GLY A 15 82.53 17.68 -26.96
CA GLY A 15 81.50 16.71 -27.04
C GLY A 15 80.29 17.07 -26.30
N PRO A 16 79.29 16.36 -26.51
CA PRO A 16 78.05 16.50 -25.86
C PRO A 16 78.11 16.31 -24.34
N ALA A 17 79.33 16.06 -23.88
CA ALA A 17 79.58 15.94 -22.46
C ALA A 17 79.44 17.26 -21.72
N TYR A 18 79.58 18.35 -22.43
CA TYR A 18 79.46 19.67 -21.80
C TYR A 18 78.18 20.33 -22.19
N VAL A 19 77.27 20.28 -21.29
CA VAL A 19 76.02 21.00 -21.43
C VAL A 19 76.20 22.39 -20.84
N THR A 20 75.81 23.40 -21.54
CA THR A 20 75.88 24.76 -21.02
C THR A 20 75.02 24.96 -19.82
N THR A 21 75.43 25.91 -19.01
CA THR A 21 74.61 26.31 -17.83
C THR A 21 73.21 26.78 -18.22
N GLU A 22 73.09 27.43 -19.36
CA GLU A 22 71.83 27.86 -19.89
C GLU A 22 70.94 26.70 -20.33
N GLU A 23 71.50 25.73 -20.97
CA GLU A 23 70.83 24.49 -21.37
C GLU A 23 70.31 23.72 -20.14
N ILE A 24 71.12 23.64 -19.10
CA ILE A 24 70.78 23.01 -17.85
C ILE A 24 69.60 23.75 -17.19
N LYS A 25 69.67 25.08 -17.16
CA LYS A 25 68.60 25.90 -16.65
C LYS A 25 67.31 25.73 -17.44
N GLY A 26 67.44 25.68 -18.77
CA GLY A 26 66.28 25.45 -19.63
C GLY A 26 65.62 24.09 -19.37
N LEU A 27 66.45 23.04 -19.22
CA LEU A 27 65.95 21.70 -18.89
C LEU A 27 65.33 21.65 -17.51
N GLN A 28 65.93 22.33 -16.54
CA GLN A 28 65.34 22.43 -15.19
C GLN A 28 63.99 23.15 -15.18
N GLN A 29 63.91 24.22 -15.96
CA GLN A 29 62.65 24.96 -16.10
C GLN A 29 61.58 24.07 -16.77
N GLN A 30 61.91 23.35 -17.82
CA GLN A 30 60.99 22.42 -18.47
C GLN A 30 60.57 21.33 -17.53
N ASN A 31 61.52 20.80 -16.76
CA ASN A 31 61.22 19.73 -15.79
C ASN A 31 60.24 20.25 -14.70
N LEU A 32 60.51 21.45 -14.17
CA LEU A 32 59.61 22.04 -13.20
C LEU A 32 58.23 22.28 -13.78
N LYS A 33 58.15 22.72 -15.03
CA LYS A 33 56.89 22.93 -15.72
C LYS A 33 56.11 21.66 -15.90
N LEU A 34 56.83 20.59 -16.34
CA LEU A 34 56.22 19.25 -16.50
C LEU A 34 55.76 18.69 -15.17
N GLN A 35 56.52 18.85 -14.10
CA GLN A 35 56.14 18.42 -12.78
C GLN A 35 54.87 19.14 -12.31
N LYS A 36 54.78 20.42 -12.58
CA LYS A 36 53.61 21.22 -12.26
C LYS A 36 52.37 20.73 -13.05
N GLU A 37 52.55 20.47 -14.35
CA GLU A 37 51.47 19.96 -15.18
C GLU A 37 51.01 18.57 -14.70
N ILE A 38 51.96 17.70 -14.36
CA ILE A 38 51.66 16.36 -13.83
C ILE A 38 50.86 16.51 -12.52
N SER A 39 51.31 17.38 -11.63
CA SER A 39 50.60 17.63 -10.35
C SER A 39 49.20 18.15 -10.57
N GLU A 40 49.01 19.08 -11.51
CA GLU A 40 47.70 19.61 -11.86
C GLU A 40 46.80 18.54 -12.44
N HIS A 41 47.33 17.66 -13.33
CA HIS A 41 46.59 16.55 -13.90
C HIS A 41 46.23 15.52 -12.85
N GLU A 42 47.10 15.23 -11.92
CA GLU A 42 46.83 14.30 -10.82
C GLU A 42 45.70 14.83 -9.95
N GLU A 43 45.69 16.13 -9.66
CA GLU A 43 44.63 16.76 -8.93
C GLU A 43 43.29 16.73 -9.66
N GLU A 44 43.31 17.03 -10.97
CA GLU A 44 42.11 16.93 -11.80
C GLU A 44 41.56 15.50 -11.83
N MET A 45 42.46 14.51 -11.95
CA MET A 45 42.07 13.10 -11.93
C MET A 45 41.46 12.69 -10.60
N LYS A 46 42.01 13.16 -9.50
CA LYS A 46 41.44 12.90 -8.16
C LYS A 46 40.06 13.48 -8.04
N VAL A 47 39.84 14.72 -8.49
CA VAL A 47 38.54 15.38 -8.47
C VAL A 47 37.54 14.60 -9.34
N LYS A 48 37.93 14.22 -10.54
CA LYS A 48 37.09 13.43 -11.44
C LYS A 48 36.75 12.06 -10.86
N GLN A 49 37.76 11.39 -10.26
CA GLN A 49 37.54 10.09 -9.63
C GLN A 49 36.56 10.19 -8.48
N LYS A 50 36.69 11.24 -7.65
CA LYS A 50 35.76 11.49 -6.57
C LYS A 50 34.34 11.75 -7.09
N ASP A 51 34.23 12.53 -8.16
CA ASP A 51 32.93 12.84 -8.79
C ASP A 51 32.27 11.54 -9.31
N VAL A 52 33.04 10.69 -9.98
CA VAL A 52 32.55 9.39 -10.45
C VAL A 52 32.11 8.49 -9.29
N ASP A 53 32.91 8.44 -8.23
CA ASP A 53 32.58 7.65 -7.04
C ASP A 53 31.30 8.15 -6.37
N ASP A 54 31.16 9.46 -6.23
CA ASP A 54 29.98 10.10 -5.66
C ASP A 54 28.72 9.81 -6.48
N ARG A 55 28.83 9.87 -7.82
CA ARG A 55 27.74 9.55 -8.73
C ARG A 55 27.35 8.07 -8.64
N LEU A 56 28.34 7.18 -8.59
CA LEU A 56 28.08 5.74 -8.45
C LEU A 56 27.39 5.43 -7.14
N GLN A 57 27.83 6.01 -6.04
CA GLN A 57 27.17 5.86 -4.74
C GLN A 57 25.74 6.35 -4.78
N LYS A 58 25.51 7.50 -5.41
CA LYS A 58 24.16 8.05 -5.57
C LYS A 58 23.26 7.13 -6.38
N ILE A 59 23.77 6.56 -7.49
CA ILE A 59 23.05 5.62 -8.32
C ILE A 59 22.66 4.38 -7.51
N VAL A 60 23.59 3.81 -6.75
CA VAL A 60 23.34 2.64 -5.91
C VAL A 60 22.30 2.94 -4.85
N ARG A 61 22.39 4.10 -4.21
CA ARG A 61 21.39 4.52 -3.23
C ARG A 61 20.00 4.68 -3.84
N LEU A 62 19.91 5.33 -5.01
CA LEU A 62 18.66 5.49 -5.73
C LEU A 62 18.08 4.16 -6.17
N ASP A 63 18.92 3.23 -6.64
CA ASP A 63 18.51 1.87 -6.98
C ASP A 63 17.88 1.15 -5.77
N THR A 64 18.50 1.28 -4.61
CA THR A 64 18.00 0.70 -3.37
C THR A 64 16.64 1.32 -2.99
N GLU A 65 16.51 2.63 -3.07
CA GLU A 65 15.26 3.33 -2.79
C GLU A 65 14.15 2.94 -3.76
N ILE A 66 14.46 2.85 -5.05
CA ILE A 66 13.53 2.39 -6.09
C ILE A 66 13.07 0.96 -5.80
N GLY A 67 14.01 0.08 -5.44
CA GLY A 67 13.69 -1.29 -5.07
C GLY A 67 12.78 -1.37 -3.85
N GLN A 68 13.00 -0.53 -2.85
CA GLN A 68 12.14 -0.44 -1.67
C GLN A 68 10.74 0.07 -2.02
N HIS A 69 10.65 1.08 -2.88
CA HIS A 69 9.36 1.57 -3.37
C HIS A 69 8.60 0.50 -4.13
N GLN A 70 9.30 -0.27 -4.97
CA GLN A 70 8.68 -1.36 -5.72
C GLN A 70 8.12 -2.43 -4.78
N ARG A 71 8.84 -2.80 -3.74
CA ARG A 71 8.34 -3.75 -2.72
C ARG A 71 7.12 -3.21 -1.98
N THR A 72 7.13 -1.92 -1.66
CA THR A 72 5.98 -1.26 -1.04
C THR A 72 4.77 -1.28 -1.97
N ILE A 73 4.95 -1.00 -3.25
CA ILE A 73 3.90 -1.07 -4.26
C ILE A 73 3.33 -2.48 -4.35
N ASP A 74 4.18 -3.50 -4.38
CA ASP A 74 3.75 -4.90 -4.46
C ASP A 74 2.95 -5.31 -3.21
N THR A 75 3.37 -4.87 -2.03
CA THR A 75 2.65 -5.10 -0.77
C THR A 75 1.28 -4.41 -0.79
N ILE A 76 1.23 -3.16 -1.23
CA ILE A 76 -0.03 -2.42 -1.34
C ILE A 76 -0.98 -3.12 -2.33
N ALA A 77 -0.47 -3.58 -3.47
CA ALA A 77 -1.26 -4.31 -4.46
C ALA A 77 -1.87 -5.58 -3.87
N THR A 78 -1.11 -6.33 -3.09
CA THR A 78 -1.58 -7.53 -2.39
C THR A 78 -2.65 -7.17 -1.35
N ASP A 79 -2.44 -6.12 -0.58
CA ASP A 79 -3.39 -5.66 0.43
C ASP A 79 -4.70 -5.19 -0.21
N ILE A 80 -4.64 -4.46 -1.32
CA ILE A 80 -5.83 -4.04 -2.08
C ILE A 80 -6.61 -5.26 -2.57
N LYS A 81 -5.92 -6.28 -3.07
CA LYS A 81 -6.53 -7.53 -3.51
C LYS A 81 -7.27 -8.23 -2.37
N GLY A 82 -6.66 -8.26 -1.18
CA GLY A 82 -7.28 -8.78 0.03
C GLY A 82 -8.52 -7.99 0.43
N LEU A 83 -8.46 -6.66 0.38
CA LEU A 83 -9.61 -5.80 0.66
C LEU A 83 -10.74 -5.99 -0.36
N ASP A 84 -10.42 -6.15 -1.64
CA ASP A 84 -11.43 -6.44 -2.67
C ASP A 84 -12.13 -7.77 -2.42
N SER A 85 -11.41 -8.80 -1.98
CA SER A 85 -11.99 -10.06 -1.55
C SER A 85 -12.92 -9.87 -0.35
N ASN A 86 -12.50 -9.11 0.65
CA ASN A 86 -13.32 -8.80 1.81
C ASN A 86 -14.60 -8.03 1.44
N ILE A 87 -14.48 -7.07 0.53
CA ILE A 87 -15.64 -6.32 0.03
C ILE A 87 -16.63 -7.27 -0.65
N SER A 88 -16.15 -8.19 -1.48
CA SER A 88 -16.99 -9.17 -2.16
C SER A 88 -17.73 -10.07 -1.16
N ILE A 89 -17.02 -10.58 -0.16
CA ILE A 89 -17.61 -11.41 0.91
C ILE A 89 -18.66 -10.63 1.69
N LEU A 90 -18.34 -9.41 2.12
CA LEU A 90 -19.26 -8.57 2.88
C LEU A 90 -20.51 -8.20 2.07
N LYS A 91 -20.37 -7.93 0.78
CA LYS A 91 -21.51 -7.69 -0.12
C LYS A 91 -22.42 -8.91 -0.21
N GLY A 92 -21.84 -10.11 -0.34
CA GLY A 92 -22.60 -11.35 -0.37
C GLY A 92 -23.35 -11.61 0.95
N GLN A 93 -22.68 -11.42 2.08
CA GLN A 93 -23.30 -11.56 3.40
C GLN A 93 -24.41 -10.52 3.60
N LEU A 94 -24.18 -9.29 3.17
CA LEU A 94 -25.15 -8.20 3.27
C LEU A 94 -26.40 -8.51 2.43
N ALA A 95 -26.23 -8.95 1.19
CA ALA A 95 -27.34 -9.33 0.31
C ALA A 95 -28.17 -10.45 0.93
N SER A 96 -27.54 -11.47 1.52
CA SER A 96 -28.23 -12.55 2.22
C SER A 96 -29.00 -12.05 3.43
N LEU A 97 -28.38 -11.21 4.25
CA LEU A 97 -29.03 -10.63 5.44
C LEU A 97 -30.20 -9.71 5.08
N GLU A 98 -30.07 -8.91 4.03
CA GLU A 98 -31.14 -8.04 3.55
C GLU A 98 -32.32 -8.85 3.01
N SER A 99 -32.07 -9.94 2.30
CA SER A 99 -33.09 -10.86 1.85
C SER A 99 -33.86 -11.48 3.03
N GLN A 100 -33.12 -11.97 4.03
CA GLN A 100 -33.69 -12.55 5.25
C GLN A 100 -34.50 -11.48 6.03
N LEU A 101 -33.98 -10.28 6.12
CA LEU A 101 -34.68 -9.17 6.76
C LEU A 101 -35.98 -8.84 6.05
N GLY A 102 -35.95 -8.77 4.71
CA GLY A 102 -37.15 -8.54 3.89
C GLY A 102 -38.23 -9.59 4.10
N GLU A 103 -37.85 -10.86 4.12
CA GLU A 103 -38.79 -11.97 4.37
C GLU A 103 -39.37 -11.89 5.77
N ARG A 104 -38.53 -11.67 6.78
CA ARG A 104 -39.02 -11.55 8.18
C ARG A 104 -39.90 -10.36 8.37
N ARG A 105 -39.56 -9.23 7.75
CA ARG A 105 -40.39 -8.03 7.78
C ARG A 105 -41.77 -8.28 7.16
N ALA A 106 -41.80 -8.95 6.00
CA ALA A 106 -43.05 -9.27 5.32
C ALA A 106 -43.94 -10.19 6.18
N ARG A 107 -43.37 -11.20 6.82
CA ARG A 107 -44.11 -12.07 7.75
C ARG A 107 -44.61 -11.31 8.97
N PHE A 108 -43.77 -10.46 9.53
CA PHE A 108 -44.15 -9.65 10.69
C PHE A 108 -45.32 -8.70 10.36
N ILE A 109 -45.24 -8.02 9.22
CA ILE A 109 -46.30 -7.13 8.77
C ILE A 109 -47.61 -7.89 8.55
N ARG A 110 -47.56 -9.06 7.91
CA ARG A 110 -48.77 -9.91 7.73
C ARG A 110 -49.34 -10.34 9.06
N SER A 111 -48.50 -10.71 9.99
CA SER A 111 -48.89 -11.12 11.33
C SER A 111 -49.52 -9.96 12.11
N MET A 112 -48.95 -8.75 12.00
CA MET A 112 -49.51 -7.54 12.63
C MET A 112 -50.85 -7.15 12.03
N ARG A 113 -51.00 -7.28 10.71
CA ARG A 113 -52.31 -7.03 10.04
C ARG A 113 -53.35 -8.03 10.47
N TYR A 114 -52.98 -9.29 10.63
CA TYR A 114 -53.86 -10.32 11.14
C TYR A 114 -54.31 -9.97 12.57
N MET A 115 -53.39 -9.61 13.46
CA MET A 115 -53.72 -9.16 14.83
C MET A 115 -54.64 -7.96 14.84
N ALA A 116 -54.40 -6.97 13.98
CA ALA A 116 -55.25 -5.78 13.90
C ALA A 116 -56.70 -6.09 13.51
N ARG A 117 -56.90 -7.07 12.62
CA ARG A 117 -58.25 -7.53 12.22
C ARG A 117 -58.94 -8.34 13.31
N HIS A 118 -58.20 -9.07 14.14
CA HIS A 118 -58.72 -9.94 15.18
C HIS A 118 -58.42 -9.43 16.57
N ARG A 119 -58.33 -8.11 16.70
CA ARG A 119 -57.96 -7.41 17.94
C ARG A 119 -59.09 -7.44 18.98
N SER A 120 -60.30 -7.61 18.54
CA SER A 120 -61.48 -7.58 19.40
C SER A 120 -61.44 -8.73 20.42
N ILE A 121 -61.73 -8.44 21.66
CA ILE A 121 -61.93 -9.43 22.73
C ILE A 121 -63.02 -10.41 22.33
N GLN A 122 -64.04 -9.93 21.67
CA GLN A 122 -65.18 -10.71 21.17
C GLN A 122 -64.69 -11.80 20.18
N ASP A 123 -63.84 -11.44 19.21
CA ASP A 123 -63.29 -12.38 18.24
C ASP A 123 -62.45 -13.45 18.91
N LYS A 124 -61.67 -13.08 19.89
CA LYS A 124 -60.84 -14.02 20.67
C LYS A 124 -61.72 -14.98 21.48
N LEU A 125 -62.77 -14.45 22.13
CA LEU A 125 -63.71 -15.27 22.88
C LEU A 125 -64.47 -16.21 21.95
N MET A 126 -64.93 -15.74 20.79
CA MET A 126 -65.62 -16.60 19.81
C MET A 126 -64.69 -17.70 19.30
N PHE A 127 -63.40 -17.39 19.04
CA PHE A 127 -62.44 -18.38 18.63
C PHE A 127 -62.25 -19.47 19.67
N VAL A 128 -62.14 -19.14 20.93
CA VAL A 128 -62.00 -20.10 22.03
C VAL A 128 -63.28 -20.90 22.25
N PHE A 129 -64.45 -20.21 22.29
CA PHE A 129 -65.71 -20.86 22.59
C PHE A 129 -66.30 -21.67 21.42
N SER A 130 -65.84 -21.44 20.20
CA SER A 130 -66.26 -22.25 19.06
C SER A 130 -65.55 -23.60 19.00
N ALA A 131 -64.73 -23.92 19.97
CA ALA A 131 -64.04 -25.21 20.06
C ALA A 131 -64.99 -26.36 20.22
N LYS A 132 -64.65 -27.52 19.61
CA LYS A 132 -65.51 -28.71 19.61
C LYS A 132 -65.49 -29.45 20.95
N ASN A 133 -64.44 -29.33 21.73
CA ASN A 133 -64.30 -29.97 23.03
C ASN A 133 -63.39 -29.12 23.94
N LEU A 134 -63.30 -29.54 25.21
CA LEU A 134 -62.47 -28.83 26.20
C LEU A 134 -60.99 -28.84 25.88
N THR A 135 -60.49 -29.90 25.33
CA THR A 135 -59.06 -29.98 24.94
C THR A 135 -58.72 -28.96 23.85
N GLN A 136 -59.59 -28.87 22.85
CA GLN A 136 -59.43 -27.88 21.77
C GLN A 136 -59.60 -26.48 22.28
N MET A 137 -60.53 -26.26 23.19
CA MET A 137 -60.74 -24.95 23.85
C MET A 137 -59.47 -24.50 24.60
N TYR A 138 -58.88 -25.39 25.37
CA TYR A 138 -57.64 -25.13 26.09
C TYR A 138 -56.49 -24.75 25.16
N ARG A 139 -56.32 -25.52 24.06
CA ARG A 139 -55.30 -25.20 23.05
C ARG A 139 -55.48 -23.84 22.41
N ARG A 140 -56.73 -23.50 22.09
CA ARG A 140 -57.04 -22.19 21.51
C ARG A 140 -56.82 -21.04 22.49
N LEU A 141 -57.16 -21.25 23.75
CA LEU A 141 -56.90 -20.26 24.79
C LEU A 141 -55.39 -20.02 24.97
N ARG A 142 -54.64 -21.13 24.98
CA ARG A 142 -53.17 -21.10 25.04
C ARG A 142 -52.59 -20.38 23.84
N PHE A 143 -53.08 -20.66 22.65
CA PHE A 143 -52.66 -20.00 21.41
C PHE A 143 -52.89 -18.47 21.52
N VAL A 144 -54.04 -18.05 21.97
CA VAL A 144 -54.34 -16.61 22.13
C VAL A 144 -53.43 -15.96 23.14
N ARG A 145 -53.12 -16.62 24.24
CA ARG A 145 -52.17 -16.10 25.26
C ARG A 145 -50.74 -16.01 24.73
N GLU A 146 -50.28 -17.01 24.03
CA GLU A 146 -48.92 -17.09 23.56
C GLU A 146 -48.67 -16.26 22.30
N TYR A 147 -49.73 -15.92 21.57
CA TYR A 147 -49.59 -15.20 20.31
C TYR A 147 -48.94 -13.81 20.50
N ALA A 148 -49.32 -13.08 21.54
CA ALA A 148 -48.74 -11.77 21.83
C ALA A 148 -47.27 -11.88 22.18
N ALA A 149 -46.87 -12.93 22.92
CA ALA A 149 -45.46 -13.19 23.23
C ALA A 149 -44.69 -13.59 21.97
N TYR A 150 -45.29 -14.42 21.11
CA TYR A 150 -44.73 -14.80 19.82
C TYR A 150 -44.46 -13.57 18.93
N GLN A 151 -45.46 -12.65 18.87
CA GLN A 151 -45.31 -11.40 18.11
C GLN A 151 -44.19 -10.52 18.63
N ARG A 152 -44.06 -10.40 19.94
CA ARG A 152 -42.95 -9.67 20.56
C ARG A 152 -41.61 -10.31 20.21
N ALA A 153 -41.50 -11.62 20.29
CA ALA A 153 -40.30 -12.37 19.92
C ALA A 153 -39.94 -12.15 18.45
N GLN A 154 -40.92 -12.14 17.56
CA GLN A 154 -40.71 -11.85 16.13
C GLN A 154 -40.20 -10.42 15.92
N GLY A 155 -40.75 -9.46 16.61
CA GLY A 155 -40.34 -8.06 16.57
C GLY A 155 -38.87 -7.89 17.05
N GLU A 156 -38.53 -8.57 18.15
CA GLU A 156 -37.14 -8.55 18.67
C GLU A 156 -36.16 -9.20 17.70
N GLN A 157 -36.54 -10.31 17.05
CA GLN A 157 -35.70 -10.94 16.04
C GLN A 157 -35.52 -10.06 14.80
N LEU A 158 -36.58 -9.37 14.38
CA LEU A 158 -36.51 -8.42 13.28
C LEU A 158 -35.58 -7.27 13.60
N LYS A 159 -35.66 -6.72 14.81
CA LYS A 159 -34.76 -5.67 15.28
C LYS A 159 -33.31 -6.13 15.32
N ALA A 160 -33.05 -7.32 15.85
CA ALA A 160 -31.73 -7.91 15.90
C ALA A 160 -31.14 -8.09 14.47
N LYS A 161 -31.98 -8.52 13.54
CA LYS A 161 -31.58 -8.71 12.13
C LYS A 161 -31.25 -7.36 11.48
N GLN A 162 -32.04 -6.33 11.76
CA GLN A 162 -31.76 -4.98 11.27
C GLN A 162 -30.43 -4.47 11.79
N MET A 163 -30.14 -4.71 13.08
CA MET A 163 -28.84 -4.34 13.66
C MET A 163 -27.67 -5.06 12.99
N GLN A 164 -27.83 -6.35 12.64
CA GLN A 164 -26.81 -7.09 11.90
C GLN A 164 -26.56 -6.50 10.51
N VAL A 165 -27.62 -6.11 9.81
CA VAL A 165 -27.52 -5.43 8.50
C VAL A 165 -26.78 -4.11 8.65
N ASP A 166 -27.13 -3.31 9.63
CA ASP A 166 -26.49 -2.01 9.87
C ASP A 166 -25.00 -2.17 10.19
N GLU A 167 -24.68 -3.18 11.00
CA GLU A 167 -23.28 -3.50 11.33
C GLU A 167 -22.48 -3.88 10.08
N LYS A 168 -23.05 -4.73 9.20
CA LYS A 168 -22.41 -5.12 7.95
C LYS A 168 -22.21 -3.92 7.01
N HIS A 169 -23.16 -3.00 6.94
CA HIS A 169 -22.99 -1.77 6.18
C HIS A 169 -21.84 -0.93 6.71
N THR A 170 -21.72 -0.81 8.02
CA THR A 170 -20.62 -0.08 8.68
C THR A 170 -19.27 -0.75 8.37
N GLN A 171 -19.19 -2.07 8.46
CA GLN A 171 -17.98 -2.83 8.12
C GLN A 171 -17.59 -2.63 6.66
N LEU A 172 -18.55 -2.70 5.74
CA LEU A 172 -18.31 -2.51 4.32
C LEU A 172 -17.79 -1.09 4.03
N LYS A 173 -18.39 -0.09 4.65
CA LYS A 173 -17.95 1.30 4.54
C LYS A 173 -16.51 1.45 5.01
N GLN A 174 -16.16 0.85 6.14
CA GLN A 174 -14.81 0.92 6.71
C GLN A 174 -13.78 0.27 5.77
N VAL A 175 -14.09 -0.90 5.22
CA VAL A 175 -13.19 -1.59 4.28
C VAL A 175 -13.00 -0.76 3.01
N ARG A 176 -14.05 -0.13 2.50
CA ARG A 176 -13.96 0.76 1.34
C ARG A 176 -13.09 1.99 1.61
N VAL A 177 -13.20 2.56 2.82
CA VAL A 177 -12.33 3.67 3.24
C VAL A 177 -10.87 3.21 3.29
N ASN A 178 -10.61 2.04 3.87
CA ASN A 178 -9.27 1.47 3.92
C ASN A 178 -8.70 1.25 2.52
N LYS A 179 -9.50 0.73 1.60
CA LYS A 179 -9.10 0.57 0.19
C LYS A 179 -8.77 1.91 -0.45
N SER A 180 -9.61 2.92 -0.26
CA SER A 180 -9.39 4.27 -0.78
C SER A 180 -8.07 4.86 -0.27
N ASN A 181 -7.77 4.68 1.02
CA ASN A 181 -6.53 5.14 1.63
C ASN A 181 -5.31 4.42 1.03
N LEU A 182 -5.41 3.11 0.77
CA LEU A 182 -4.34 2.35 0.14
C LEU A 182 -4.12 2.76 -1.32
N LEU A 183 -5.18 3.04 -2.06
CA LEU A 183 -5.08 3.54 -3.43
C LEU A 183 -4.40 4.91 -3.47
N TYR A 184 -4.69 5.77 -2.52
CA TYR A 184 -4.03 7.06 -2.40
C TYR A 184 -2.54 6.89 -2.09
N LYS A 185 -2.21 6.03 -1.13
CA LYS A 185 -0.82 5.72 -0.77
C LYS A 185 -0.07 5.13 -1.96
N ASP A 186 -0.70 4.22 -2.70
CA ASP A 186 -0.13 3.60 -3.90
C ASP A 186 0.26 4.67 -4.94
N ARG A 187 -0.63 5.62 -5.21
CA ARG A 187 -0.33 6.73 -6.12
C ARG A 187 0.84 7.58 -5.64
N GLN A 188 0.92 7.85 -4.35
CA GLN A 188 2.04 8.61 -3.78
C GLN A 188 3.36 7.86 -3.91
N VAL A 189 3.38 6.57 -3.62
CA VAL A 189 4.59 5.73 -3.72
C VAL A 189 5.04 5.63 -5.18
N HIS A 190 4.11 5.46 -6.12
CA HIS A 190 4.42 5.47 -7.56
C HIS A 190 5.05 6.80 -7.99
N ALA A 191 4.49 7.93 -7.54
CA ALA A 191 5.03 9.25 -7.86
C ALA A 191 6.43 9.44 -7.29
N GLN A 192 6.67 8.98 -6.06
CA GLN A 192 7.99 9.03 -5.44
C GLN A 192 9.01 8.17 -6.18
N MET A 193 8.61 6.95 -6.56
CA MET A 193 9.46 6.05 -7.33
C MET A 193 9.83 6.65 -8.68
N GLU A 194 8.87 7.26 -9.36
CA GLU A 194 9.10 7.91 -10.65
C GLU A 194 10.07 9.08 -10.52
N ARG A 195 9.93 9.89 -9.48
CA ARG A 195 10.89 10.95 -9.17
C ARG A 195 12.30 10.43 -8.95
N LYS A 196 12.43 9.30 -8.23
CA LYS A 196 13.72 8.65 -7.99
C LYS A 196 14.33 8.11 -9.28
N ARG A 197 13.51 7.55 -10.17
CA ARG A 197 13.96 7.09 -11.49
C ARG A 197 14.48 8.24 -12.36
N VAL A 198 13.74 9.35 -12.37
CA VAL A 198 14.18 10.55 -13.10
C VAL A 198 15.46 11.09 -12.52
N GLU A 199 15.59 11.16 -11.21
CA GLU A 199 16.80 11.58 -10.52
C GLU A 199 18.00 10.68 -10.86
N GLN A 200 17.78 9.36 -10.90
CA GLN A 200 18.80 8.40 -11.29
C GLN A 200 19.27 8.61 -12.74
N GLN A 201 18.34 8.87 -13.65
CA GLN A 201 18.66 9.15 -15.05
C GLN A 201 19.48 10.44 -15.21
N THR A 202 19.21 11.44 -14.42
CA THR A 202 19.96 12.70 -14.47
C THR A 202 21.38 12.58 -13.93
N VAL A 203 21.65 11.61 -13.07
CA VAL A 203 22.99 11.33 -12.53
C VAL A 203 23.88 10.60 -13.56
N VAL A 204 23.29 9.81 -14.42
CA VAL A 204 24.02 9.10 -15.47
C VAL A 204 24.33 10.05 -16.61
#